data_b65bd1d85a039c0ffa7a27e44a51c26f
#
_entry.id   b65bd1d85a039c0ffa7a27e44a51c26f
#
_cell.length_a   1.000
_cell.length_b   1.000
_cell.length_c   1.000
_cell.angle_alpha   90.00
_cell.angle_beta   90.00
_cell.angle_gamma   90.00
#
_symmetry.space_group_name_H-M   'P 1'
#
loop_
_entity.id
_entity.type
_entity.pdbx_description
1 polymer ?
#
loop_
_entity_poly.entity_id
_entity_poly.type
_entity_poly.pdbx_seq_one_letter_code
_entity_poly.pdbx_strand_id
1 'polypeptide(L)'
;MERYKLKKVISILVICVLFLGCLSVPSCTPRETILIYTSAEDYRVEHMRQCLNEQFPQYNIVIEYMPTGNHAAKLLAEGKSTACDITYDLEYTYLSRLESEGLLADLSSYDYSVFCEDVCKSNCYMPDYRNGGAIIINPAVLEKHGLDKPTCYDDLLDPKYRDLISMPNPNSSGTGYMFLLAMVNRRGEDEAFAYFNKLSENVLQFTSSGSGPVNALIQGEVAIGLGITGTAVNAINNGAELEIIFFEEGSPYALYGQSIIKGKETRPAVKEVFDYLYSTYGYLNCELFYPEAIYEGKSFSVPNYPENISYCDMSGDTAATKERLLAKWTH
;
A
#
# COMPACT_ATOMS: atom_id res chain seq x y z
N MET A 1 -68.72 -14.75 -42.68
CA MET A 1 -67.42 -14.45 -43.31
C MET A 1 -66.65 -13.34 -42.59
N GLU A 2 -67.30 -12.31 -42.10
CA GLU A 2 -66.64 -11.22 -41.33
C GLU A 2 -66.05 -11.62 -39.99
N ARG A 3 -66.71 -12.51 -39.21
CA ARG A 3 -66.17 -12.96 -37.90
C ARG A 3 -64.84 -13.77 -38.03
N TYR A 4 -64.61 -14.38 -39.17
CA TYR A 4 -63.38 -15.14 -39.42
C TYR A 4 -62.19 -14.24 -39.79
N LYS A 5 -62.46 -13.15 -40.49
CA LYS A 5 -61.45 -12.12 -40.82
C LYS A 5 -61.00 -11.34 -39.56
N LEU A 6 -61.94 -11.04 -38.65
CA LEU A 6 -61.65 -10.32 -37.40
C LEU A 6 -60.77 -11.17 -36.45
N LYS A 7 -61.02 -12.50 -36.32
CA LYS A 7 -60.17 -13.38 -35.53
C LYS A 7 -58.76 -13.54 -36.08
N LYS A 8 -58.57 -13.56 -37.42
CA LYS A 8 -57.23 -13.58 -38.04
C LYS A 8 -56.47 -12.27 -37.86
N VAL A 9 -57.11 -11.13 -37.92
CA VAL A 9 -56.49 -9.80 -37.68
C VAL A 9 -56.08 -9.67 -36.21
N ILE A 10 -56.94 -10.10 -35.26
CA ILE A 10 -56.60 -10.09 -33.81
C ILE A 10 -55.45 -11.06 -33.47
N SER A 11 -55.41 -12.28 -34.10
CA SER A 11 -54.29 -13.20 -33.90
C SER A 11 -52.97 -12.66 -34.45
N ILE A 12 -52.98 -11.97 -35.59
CA ILE A 12 -51.77 -11.37 -36.16
C ILE A 12 -51.32 -10.18 -35.33
N LEU A 13 -52.23 -9.35 -34.78
CA LEU A 13 -51.87 -8.24 -33.90
C LEU A 13 -51.29 -8.73 -32.55
N VAL A 14 -51.81 -9.83 -31.96
CA VAL A 14 -51.28 -10.42 -30.73
C VAL A 14 -49.87 -11.03 -30.96
N ILE A 15 -49.64 -11.66 -32.12
CA ILE A 15 -48.31 -12.21 -32.48
C ILE A 15 -47.31 -11.05 -32.71
N CYS A 16 -47.67 -9.94 -33.34
CA CYS A 16 -46.81 -8.79 -33.49
C CYS A 16 -46.48 -8.10 -32.17
N VAL A 17 -47.40 -8.00 -31.23
CA VAL A 17 -47.14 -7.43 -29.89
C VAL A 17 -46.25 -8.33 -29.06
N LEU A 18 -46.32 -9.65 -29.21
CA LEU A 18 -45.43 -10.62 -28.56
C LEU A 18 -44.01 -10.58 -29.16
N PHE A 19 -43.86 -10.26 -30.46
CA PHE A 19 -42.54 -10.13 -31.10
C PHE A 19 -41.86 -8.78 -30.84
N LEU A 20 -42.60 -7.69 -30.57
CA LEU A 20 -42.02 -6.41 -30.15
C LEU A 20 -41.63 -6.34 -28.66
N GLY A 21 -42.15 -7.25 -27.83
CA GLY A 21 -41.80 -7.34 -26.41
C GLY A 21 -40.48 -8.07 -26.11
N CYS A 22 -39.89 -8.73 -27.10
CA CYS A 22 -38.63 -9.54 -26.89
C CYS A 22 -37.33 -8.83 -27.28
N LEU A 23 -37.36 -7.51 -27.58
CA LEU A 23 -36.16 -6.78 -28.05
C LEU A 23 -35.53 -5.86 -27.04
N SER A 24 -35.81 -6.02 -25.76
CA SER A 24 -35.08 -5.33 -24.71
C SER A 24 -34.67 -6.28 -23.59
N VAL A 25 -34.00 -7.39 -23.93
CA VAL A 25 -33.08 -8.00 -22.98
C VAL A 25 -31.91 -7.05 -22.96
N PRO A 26 -31.62 -6.35 -21.84
CA PRO A 26 -30.36 -5.63 -21.74
C PRO A 26 -29.27 -6.69 -21.95
N SER A 27 -28.54 -6.57 -23.06
CA SER A 27 -27.34 -7.35 -23.30
C SER A 27 -26.43 -7.01 -22.13
N CYS A 28 -26.37 -7.90 -21.16
CA CYS A 28 -25.38 -7.80 -20.08
C CYS A 28 -24.03 -8.14 -20.72
N THR A 29 -23.48 -7.18 -21.47
CA THR A 29 -22.09 -7.29 -21.90
C THR A 29 -21.26 -7.42 -20.63
N PRO A 30 -20.42 -8.45 -20.51
CA PRO A 30 -19.53 -8.59 -19.36
C PRO A 30 -18.76 -7.28 -19.21
N ARG A 31 -18.78 -6.72 -18.01
CA ARG A 31 -17.96 -5.52 -17.73
C ARG A 31 -16.50 -5.85 -17.97
N GLU A 32 -15.77 -4.92 -18.59
CA GLU A 32 -14.34 -5.08 -18.72
C GLU A 32 -13.69 -5.13 -17.33
N THR A 33 -12.84 -6.15 -17.11
CA THR A 33 -12.17 -6.33 -15.83
C THR A 33 -10.81 -5.61 -15.84
N ILE A 34 -10.55 -4.87 -14.77
CA ILE A 34 -9.27 -4.22 -14.49
C ILE A 34 -8.75 -4.79 -13.18
N LEU A 35 -7.54 -5.34 -13.22
CA LEU A 35 -6.89 -5.97 -12.07
C LEU A 35 -5.77 -5.08 -11.52
N ILE A 36 -5.92 -4.68 -10.27
CA ILE A 36 -4.94 -3.87 -9.53
C ILE A 36 -4.31 -4.75 -8.45
N TYR A 37 -2.98 -4.87 -8.47
CA TYR A 37 -2.23 -5.41 -7.34
C TYR A 37 -1.79 -4.27 -6.43
N THR A 38 -1.93 -4.47 -5.12
CA THR A 38 -1.60 -3.43 -4.15
C THR A 38 -1.01 -4.00 -2.86
N SER A 39 -0.19 -3.20 -2.19
CA SER A 39 0.25 -3.45 -0.80
C SER A 39 -0.27 -2.41 0.20
N ALA A 40 -1.23 -1.58 -0.24
CA ALA A 40 -1.89 -0.62 0.64
C ALA A 40 -2.66 -1.31 1.79
N GLU A 41 -2.74 -0.66 2.93
CA GLU A 41 -3.44 -1.17 4.09
C GLU A 41 -4.95 -1.30 3.83
N ASP A 42 -5.61 -2.22 4.54
CA ASP A 42 -7.02 -2.59 4.30
C ASP A 42 -7.96 -1.39 4.26
N TYR A 43 -7.79 -0.41 5.17
CA TYR A 43 -8.63 0.79 5.22
C TYR A 43 -8.44 1.68 3.98
N ARG A 44 -7.24 1.75 3.40
CA ARG A 44 -6.95 2.46 2.15
C ARG A 44 -7.50 1.71 0.95
N VAL A 45 -7.34 0.39 0.93
CA VAL A 45 -7.91 -0.48 -0.12
C VAL A 45 -9.42 -0.34 -0.17
N GLU A 46 -10.10 -0.31 0.98
CA GLU A 46 -11.56 -0.18 1.03
C GLU A 46 -12.00 1.21 0.52
N HIS A 47 -11.32 2.28 0.93
CA HIS A 47 -11.58 3.63 0.42
C HIS A 47 -11.32 3.72 -1.10
N MET A 48 -10.20 3.17 -1.59
CA MET A 48 -9.91 3.14 -3.03
C MET A 48 -10.97 2.36 -3.81
N ARG A 49 -11.41 1.22 -3.28
CA ARG A 49 -12.48 0.39 -3.87
C ARG A 49 -13.78 1.18 -4.00
N GLN A 50 -14.17 1.89 -2.95
CA GLN A 50 -15.36 2.74 -2.97
C GLN A 50 -15.24 3.81 -4.05
N CYS A 51 -14.17 4.60 -4.04
CA CYS A 51 -13.94 5.67 -5.02
C CYS A 51 -13.94 5.16 -6.46
N LEU A 52 -13.25 4.04 -6.72
CA LEU A 52 -13.18 3.46 -8.06
C LEU A 52 -14.52 2.90 -8.55
N ASN A 53 -15.30 2.26 -7.68
CA ASN A 53 -16.62 1.75 -8.03
C ASN A 53 -17.63 2.88 -8.30
N GLU A 54 -17.55 3.97 -7.55
CA GLU A 54 -18.38 5.17 -7.77
C GLU A 54 -18.03 5.86 -9.08
N GLN A 55 -16.73 6.00 -9.38
CA GLN A 55 -16.24 6.69 -10.57
C GLN A 55 -16.43 5.85 -11.85
N PHE A 56 -16.25 4.53 -11.78
CA PHE A 56 -16.22 3.61 -12.92
C PHE A 56 -17.22 2.47 -12.81
N PRO A 57 -18.54 2.74 -12.65
CA PRO A 57 -19.55 1.69 -12.51
C PRO A 57 -19.68 0.77 -13.73
N GLN A 58 -19.11 1.17 -14.89
CA GLN A 58 -19.08 0.39 -16.12
C GLN A 58 -18.01 -0.69 -16.13
N TYR A 59 -16.98 -0.61 -15.26
CA TYR A 59 -15.91 -1.59 -15.16
C TYR A 59 -16.11 -2.55 -13.99
N ASN A 60 -15.44 -3.70 -14.07
CA ASN A 60 -15.27 -4.63 -12.94
C ASN A 60 -13.86 -4.48 -12.40
N ILE A 61 -13.66 -3.64 -11.39
CA ILE A 61 -12.34 -3.37 -10.82
C ILE A 61 -12.08 -4.35 -9.68
N VAL A 62 -11.05 -5.16 -9.85
CA VAL A 62 -10.59 -6.15 -8.87
C VAL A 62 -9.29 -5.65 -8.24
N ILE A 63 -9.27 -5.55 -6.92
CA ILE A 63 -8.10 -5.12 -6.16
C ILE A 63 -7.63 -6.31 -5.32
N GLU A 64 -6.42 -6.79 -5.62
CA GLU A 64 -5.77 -7.88 -4.89
C GLU A 64 -4.68 -7.33 -3.98
N TYR A 65 -4.90 -7.50 -2.68
CA TYR A 65 -3.91 -7.13 -1.66
C TYR A 65 -2.87 -8.23 -1.46
N MET A 66 -1.63 -7.82 -1.27
CA MET A 66 -0.56 -8.67 -0.75
C MET A 66 0.55 -7.82 -0.12
N PRO A 67 1.27 -8.34 0.89
CA PRO A 67 2.44 -7.63 1.44
C PRO A 67 3.45 -7.26 0.36
N THR A 68 4.12 -6.13 0.50
CA THR A 68 4.98 -5.50 -0.52
C THR A 68 6.00 -6.46 -1.15
N GLY A 69 6.68 -7.29 -0.33
CA GLY A 69 7.64 -8.27 -0.86
C GLY A 69 6.97 -9.35 -1.71
N ASN A 70 5.80 -9.84 -1.29
CA ASN A 70 5.02 -10.84 -2.02
C ASN A 70 4.43 -10.24 -3.31
N HIS A 71 4.00 -8.97 -3.28
CA HIS A 71 3.52 -8.22 -4.42
C HIS A 71 4.60 -8.14 -5.51
N ALA A 72 5.80 -7.70 -5.15
CA ALA A 72 6.92 -7.66 -6.06
C ALA A 72 7.31 -9.04 -6.60
N ALA A 73 7.41 -10.05 -5.72
CA ALA A 73 7.76 -11.41 -6.10
C ALA A 73 6.75 -12.02 -7.08
N LYS A 74 5.45 -11.79 -6.87
CA LYS A 74 4.40 -12.23 -7.78
C LYS A 74 4.55 -11.60 -9.16
N LEU A 75 4.71 -10.28 -9.25
CA LEU A 75 4.90 -9.58 -10.52
C LEU A 75 6.17 -10.05 -11.27
N LEU A 76 7.28 -10.24 -10.56
CA LEU A 76 8.53 -10.75 -11.14
C LEU A 76 8.37 -12.19 -11.65
N ALA A 77 7.68 -13.06 -10.90
CA ALA A 77 7.45 -14.44 -11.29
C ALA A 77 6.49 -14.58 -12.49
N GLU A 78 5.44 -13.76 -12.53
CA GLU A 78 4.48 -13.73 -13.65
C GLU A 78 5.08 -13.05 -14.89
N GLY A 79 5.99 -12.09 -14.70
CA GLY A 79 6.68 -11.39 -15.77
C GLY A 79 5.70 -10.76 -16.76
N LYS A 80 6.01 -10.88 -18.06
CA LYS A 80 5.18 -10.30 -19.15
C LYS A 80 3.82 -10.97 -19.31
N SER A 81 3.58 -12.12 -18.67
CA SER A 81 2.31 -12.85 -18.73
C SER A 81 1.36 -12.51 -17.57
N THR A 82 1.74 -11.58 -16.71
CA THR A 82 0.90 -11.17 -15.57
C THR A 82 -0.49 -10.73 -16.02
N ALA A 83 -1.50 -11.12 -15.22
CA ALA A 83 -2.87 -10.65 -15.39
C ALA A 83 -3.06 -9.23 -14.82
N CYS A 84 -2.15 -8.75 -13.98
CA CYS A 84 -2.18 -7.42 -13.40
C CYS A 84 -2.17 -6.34 -14.48
N ASP A 85 -3.00 -5.34 -14.32
CA ASP A 85 -3.06 -4.18 -15.21
C ASP A 85 -2.33 -2.97 -14.59
N ILE A 86 -2.53 -2.74 -13.30
CA ILE A 86 -1.97 -1.62 -12.55
C ILE A 86 -1.33 -2.16 -11.28
N THR A 87 -0.08 -1.78 -11.01
CA THR A 87 0.56 -1.95 -9.69
C THR A 87 0.39 -0.65 -8.92
N TYR A 88 -0.16 -0.73 -7.72
CA TYR A 88 -0.43 0.40 -6.85
C TYR A 88 0.18 0.16 -5.48
N ASP A 89 0.73 1.20 -4.83
CA ASP A 89 1.33 1.08 -3.51
C ASP A 89 2.44 0.02 -3.47
N LEU A 90 3.40 0.14 -4.38
CA LEU A 90 4.60 -0.70 -4.39
C LEU A 90 5.82 0.16 -4.09
N GLU A 91 6.66 -0.31 -3.18
CA GLU A 91 7.86 0.40 -2.76
C GLU A 91 8.84 0.57 -3.93
N TYR A 92 9.52 1.73 -3.97
CA TYR A 92 10.32 2.21 -5.11
C TYR A 92 11.45 1.27 -5.55
N THR A 93 12.10 0.59 -4.62
CA THR A 93 13.18 -0.34 -4.96
C THR A 93 12.64 -1.52 -5.78
N TYR A 94 11.42 -1.97 -5.48
CA TYR A 94 10.75 -3.00 -6.27
C TYR A 94 10.24 -2.47 -7.61
N LEU A 95 9.70 -1.24 -7.66
CA LEU A 95 9.33 -0.60 -8.93
C LEU A 95 10.54 -0.45 -9.84
N SER A 96 11.68 -0.01 -9.31
CA SER A 96 12.94 0.08 -10.06
C SER A 96 13.41 -1.29 -10.58
N ARG A 97 13.21 -2.36 -9.80
CA ARG A 97 13.50 -3.72 -10.26
C ARG A 97 12.58 -4.14 -11.41
N LEU A 98 11.27 -3.91 -11.29
CA LEU A 98 10.30 -4.20 -12.37
C LEU A 98 10.61 -3.39 -13.63
N GLU A 99 11.01 -2.12 -13.50
CA GLU A 99 11.47 -1.28 -14.60
C GLU A 99 12.69 -1.89 -15.31
N SER A 100 13.70 -2.30 -14.55
CA SER A 100 14.93 -2.92 -15.10
C SER A 100 14.66 -4.23 -15.86
N GLU A 101 13.59 -4.96 -15.48
CA GLU A 101 13.12 -6.15 -16.18
C GLU A 101 12.20 -5.81 -17.38
N GLY A 102 11.92 -4.52 -17.61
CA GLY A 102 11.06 -4.04 -18.69
C GLY A 102 9.60 -4.46 -18.55
N LEU A 103 9.10 -4.53 -17.31
CA LEU A 103 7.73 -4.93 -16.96
C LEU A 103 6.77 -3.75 -16.77
N LEU A 104 7.28 -2.51 -16.66
CA LEU A 104 6.47 -1.30 -16.50
C LEU A 104 6.31 -0.54 -17.82
N ALA A 105 5.18 0.15 -17.98
CA ALA A 105 4.91 1.02 -19.10
C ALA A 105 5.74 2.31 -19.03
N ASP A 106 5.95 2.96 -20.17
CA ASP A 106 6.48 4.31 -20.25
C ASP A 106 5.36 5.31 -19.93
N LEU A 107 5.53 6.07 -18.85
CA LEU A 107 4.62 7.10 -18.36
C LEU A 107 5.12 8.52 -18.63
N SER A 108 6.14 8.71 -19.49
CA SER A 108 6.74 10.02 -19.79
C SER A 108 5.78 11.05 -20.38
N SER A 109 4.61 10.61 -20.86
CA SER A 109 3.55 11.50 -21.35
C SER A 109 2.74 12.17 -20.22
N TYR A 110 2.89 11.74 -18.97
CA TYR A 110 2.22 12.33 -17.81
C TYR A 110 2.98 13.54 -17.28
N ASP A 111 2.28 14.41 -16.57
CA ASP A 111 2.86 15.60 -15.97
C ASP A 111 3.47 15.31 -14.60
N TYR A 112 4.79 15.15 -14.54
CA TYR A 112 5.54 14.94 -13.29
C TYR A 112 5.79 16.24 -12.51
N SER A 113 5.53 17.42 -13.09
CA SER A 113 5.76 18.71 -12.43
C SER A 113 4.80 18.97 -11.25
N VAL A 114 3.75 18.16 -11.13
CA VAL A 114 2.82 18.19 -9.98
C VAL A 114 3.45 17.62 -8.70
N PHE A 115 4.54 16.86 -8.83
CA PHE A 115 5.24 16.25 -7.71
C PHE A 115 6.50 17.02 -7.33
N CYS A 116 6.93 16.91 -6.08
CA CYS A 116 8.24 17.38 -5.65
C CYS A 116 9.36 16.65 -6.42
N GLU A 117 10.41 17.36 -6.78
CA GLU A 117 11.51 16.80 -7.61
C GLU A 117 12.19 15.60 -6.92
N ASP A 118 12.36 15.66 -5.60
CA ASP A 118 13.04 14.63 -4.81
C ASP A 118 12.32 13.27 -4.78
N VAL A 119 11.01 13.22 -5.11
CA VAL A 119 10.24 11.97 -5.19
C VAL A 119 10.11 11.41 -6.61
N CYS A 120 10.45 12.18 -7.65
CA CYS A 120 10.43 11.73 -9.04
C CYS A 120 11.73 10.98 -9.38
N LYS A 121 11.68 9.66 -9.51
CA LYS A 121 12.88 8.81 -9.73
C LYS A 121 12.91 8.12 -11.09
N SER A 122 11.78 8.05 -11.80
CA SER A 122 11.64 7.34 -13.08
C SER A 122 10.47 7.91 -13.89
N ASN A 123 10.47 7.64 -15.20
CA ASN A 123 9.31 7.85 -16.08
C ASN A 123 8.47 6.58 -16.27
N CYS A 124 8.76 5.51 -15.54
CA CYS A 124 8.01 4.26 -15.59
C CYS A 124 7.11 4.03 -14.38
N TYR A 125 7.24 4.86 -13.35
CA TYR A 125 6.35 4.85 -12.18
C TYR A 125 6.22 6.24 -11.57
N MET A 126 5.11 6.46 -10.87
CA MET A 126 4.76 7.73 -10.25
C MET A 126 4.75 7.62 -8.73
N PRO A 127 5.06 8.71 -8.01
CA PRO A 127 4.88 8.78 -6.56
C PRO A 127 3.42 8.53 -6.16
N ASP A 128 3.23 7.84 -5.03
CA ASP A 128 1.93 7.74 -4.35
C ASP A 128 2.00 8.41 -2.97
N TYR A 129 2.99 8.04 -2.15
CA TYR A 129 3.22 8.65 -0.84
C TYR A 129 4.60 8.29 -0.27
N ARG A 130 4.97 8.99 0.81
CA ARG A 130 6.09 8.63 1.68
C ARG A 130 5.54 7.82 2.86
N ASN A 131 6.07 6.62 3.07
CA ASN A 131 5.71 5.76 4.18
C ASN A 131 6.75 5.89 5.29
N GLY A 132 6.39 6.52 6.40
CA GLY A 132 7.25 6.67 7.58
C GLY A 132 7.07 5.53 8.58
N GLY A 133 8.18 5.06 9.16
CA GLY A 133 8.16 4.16 10.29
C GLY A 133 8.14 4.91 11.62
N ALA A 134 7.60 4.29 12.65
CA ALA A 134 7.61 4.83 14.01
C ALA A 134 7.72 3.73 15.05
N ILE A 135 8.10 4.10 16.25
CA ILE A 135 7.91 3.29 17.45
C ILE A 135 6.54 3.63 17.99
N ILE A 136 5.70 2.63 18.09
CA ILE A 136 4.30 2.78 18.53
C ILE A 136 4.15 2.00 19.83
N ILE A 137 3.53 2.59 20.82
CA ILE A 137 3.38 1.97 22.14
C ILE A 137 1.90 1.90 22.53
N ASN A 138 1.58 0.85 23.27
CA ASN A 138 0.35 0.74 24.04
C ASN A 138 0.66 1.06 25.50
N PRO A 139 0.34 2.28 25.99
CA PRO A 139 0.68 2.71 27.36
C PRO A 139 0.08 1.80 28.44
N ALA A 140 -1.14 1.30 28.20
CA ALA A 140 -1.82 0.43 29.18
C ALA A 140 -1.11 -0.91 29.35
N VAL A 141 -0.51 -1.48 28.28
CA VAL A 141 0.29 -2.70 28.37
C VAL A 141 1.60 -2.44 29.09
N LEU A 142 2.30 -1.32 28.82
CA LEU A 142 3.50 -0.93 29.56
C LEU A 142 3.21 -0.78 31.06
N GLU A 143 2.15 -0.05 31.41
CA GLU A 143 1.72 0.14 32.81
C GLU A 143 1.41 -1.19 33.49
N LYS A 144 0.66 -2.07 32.84
CA LYS A 144 0.34 -3.43 33.34
C LYS A 144 1.60 -4.23 33.71
N HIS A 145 2.69 -4.05 32.98
CA HIS A 145 3.97 -4.71 33.23
C HIS A 145 4.92 -3.89 34.11
N GLY A 146 4.53 -2.67 34.53
CA GLY A 146 5.37 -1.79 35.32
C GLY A 146 6.63 -1.31 34.59
N LEU A 147 6.51 -1.07 33.26
CA LEU A 147 7.62 -0.74 32.37
C LEU A 147 7.57 0.71 31.93
N ASP A 148 8.73 1.34 31.85
CA ASP A 148 8.88 2.66 31.25
C ASP A 148 8.86 2.58 29.72
N LYS A 149 8.56 3.72 29.09
CA LYS A 149 8.66 3.88 27.63
C LYS A 149 10.13 3.82 27.19
N PRO A 150 10.45 3.15 26.07
CA PRO A 150 11.79 3.21 25.50
C PRO A 150 12.08 4.62 24.97
N THR A 151 13.32 5.05 25.02
CA THR A 151 13.79 6.38 24.59
C THR A 151 14.75 6.34 23.39
N CYS A 152 15.30 5.15 23.09
CA CYS A 152 16.19 4.91 21.96
C CYS A 152 16.05 3.46 21.45
N TYR A 153 16.65 3.16 20.30
CA TYR A 153 16.64 1.79 19.78
C TYR A 153 17.36 0.79 20.71
N ASP A 154 18.38 1.21 21.43
CA ASP A 154 19.10 0.29 22.33
C ASP A 154 18.29 -0.11 23.56
N ASP A 155 17.35 0.72 24.00
CA ASP A 155 16.43 0.35 25.09
C ASP A 155 15.56 -0.88 24.73
N LEU A 156 15.25 -1.06 23.43
CA LEU A 156 14.47 -2.20 22.94
C LEU A 156 15.19 -3.55 23.14
N LEU A 157 16.50 -3.53 23.40
CA LEU A 157 17.30 -4.72 23.65
C LEU A 157 17.27 -5.17 25.11
N ASP A 158 16.67 -4.37 26.02
CA ASP A 158 16.56 -4.72 27.43
C ASP A 158 15.62 -5.93 27.60
N PRO A 159 16.05 -7.01 28.29
CA PRO A 159 15.23 -8.20 28.54
C PRO A 159 13.89 -7.92 29.26
N LYS A 160 13.72 -6.73 29.87
CA LYS A 160 12.44 -6.34 30.46
C LYS A 160 11.28 -6.24 29.43
N TYR A 161 11.59 -6.08 28.13
CA TYR A 161 10.63 -6.05 27.04
C TYR A 161 10.44 -7.41 26.34
N ARG A 162 10.95 -8.51 26.92
CA ARG A 162 10.81 -9.85 26.33
C ARG A 162 9.36 -10.19 26.06
N ASP A 163 9.09 -10.66 24.81
CA ASP A 163 7.77 -10.99 24.28
C ASP A 163 6.76 -9.82 24.27
N LEU A 164 7.25 -8.57 24.35
CA LEU A 164 6.42 -7.37 24.33
C LEU A 164 6.65 -6.48 23.13
N ILE A 165 7.44 -6.93 22.17
CA ILE A 165 7.74 -6.20 20.94
C ILE A 165 7.16 -6.94 19.73
N SER A 166 6.59 -6.20 18.78
CA SER A 166 6.23 -6.70 17.44
C SER A 166 6.93 -5.88 16.39
N MET A 167 7.41 -6.55 15.33
CA MET A 167 8.11 -5.92 14.21
C MET A 167 7.71 -6.62 12.90
N PRO A 168 7.60 -5.90 11.76
CA PRO A 168 7.37 -6.55 10.47
C PRO A 168 8.63 -7.30 10.02
N ASN A 169 8.43 -8.46 9.36
CA ASN A 169 9.54 -9.21 8.79
C ASN A 169 10.07 -8.50 7.54
N PRO A 170 11.36 -8.14 7.47
CA PRO A 170 11.97 -7.48 6.31
C PRO A 170 11.79 -8.23 4.97
N ASN A 171 11.74 -9.58 5.00
CA ASN A 171 11.58 -10.38 3.78
C ASN A 171 10.20 -10.22 3.13
N SER A 172 9.15 -9.92 3.89
CA SER A 172 7.79 -9.79 3.37
C SER A 172 7.28 -8.35 3.38
N SER A 173 7.80 -7.52 4.29
CA SER A 173 7.31 -6.16 4.55
C SER A 173 8.34 -5.10 4.18
N GLY A 174 7.96 -4.14 3.34
CA GLY A 174 8.76 -2.94 3.09
C GLY A 174 9.03 -2.14 4.36
N THR A 175 8.08 -2.10 5.29
CA THR A 175 8.27 -1.47 6.60
C THR A 175 9.36 -2.18 7.42
N GLY A 176 9.37 -3.50 7.45
CA GLY A 176 10.45 -4.24 8.10
C GLY A 176 11.81 -3.94 7.47
N TYR A 177 11.84 -3.90 6.13
CA TYR A 177 13.07 -3.60 5.41
C TYR A 177 13.57 -2.17 5.66
N MET A 178 12.71 -1.15 5.73
CA MET A 178 13.17 0.21 5.99
C MET A 178 13.79 0.37 7.38
N PHE A 179 13.30 -0.34 8.41
CA PHE A 179 13.97 -0.39 9.71
C PHE A 179 15.34 -1.08 9.63
N LEU A 180 15.46 -2.17 8.86
CA LEU A 180 16.74 -2.84 8.63
C LEU A 180 17.74 -1.91 7.93
N LEU A 181 17.34 -1.27 6.83
CA LEU A 181 18.22 -0.37 6.07
C LEU A 181 18.67 0.83 6.91
N ALA A 182 17.75 1.45 7.66
CA ALA A 182 18.07 2.56 8.55
C ALA A 182 19.15 2.18 9.58
N MET A 183 19.02 1.00 10.17
CA MET A 183 20.00 0.49 11.14
C MET A 183 21.35 0.19 10.46
N VAL A 184 21.34 -0.36 9.24
CA VAL A 184 22.55 -0.59 8.44
C VAL A 184 23.24 0.72 8.11
N ASN A 185 22.51 1.74 7.66
CA ASN A 185 23.10 3.04 7.34
C ASN A 185 23.67 3.74 8.58
N ARG A 186 23.05 3.54 9.74
CA ARG A 186 23.50 4.16 10.99
C ARG A 186 24.71 3.47 11.62
N ARG A 187 24.74 2.14 11.65
CA ARG A 187 25.72 1.35 12.45
C ARG A 187 26.68 0.53 11.60
N GLY A 188 26.43 0.44 10.28
CA GLY A 188 27.08 -0.55 9.43
C GLY A 188 26.37 -1.90 9.49
N GLU A 189 26.63 -2.74 8.48
CA GLU A 189 25.88 -3.96 8.25
C GLU A 189 26.01 -4.99 9.39
N ASP A 190 27.25 -5.27 9.83
CA ASP A 190 27.49 -6.29 10.84
C ASP A 190 26.86 -5.94 12.20
N GLU A 191 26.95 -4.66 12.61
CA GLU A 191 26.35 -4.19 13.85
C GLU A 191 24.82 -4.15 13.77
N ALA A 192 24.27 -3.82 12.61
CA ALA A 192 22.83 -3.83 12.38
C ALA A 192 22.25 -5.25 12.51
N PHE A 193 22.87 -6.24 11.91
CA PHE A 193 22.45 -7.63 12.08
C PHE A 193 22.64 -8.16 13.51
N ALA A 194 23.75 -7.77 14.18
CA ALA A 194 23.93 -8.10 15.59
C ALA A 194 22.83 -7.47 16.46
N TYR A 195 22.43 -6.24 16.18
CA TYR A 195 21.31 -5.57 16.84
C TYR A 195 19.99 -6.34 16.65
N PHE A 196 19.62 -6.69 15.43
CA PHE A 196 18.36 -7.40 15.17
C PHE A 196 18.36 -8.83 15.71
N ASN A 197 19.50 -9.51 15.71
CA ASN A 197 19.64 -10.82 16.36
C ASN A 197 19.36 -10.71 17.86
N LYS A 198 19.83 -9.64 18.52
CA LYS A 198 19.56 -9.42 19.94
C LYS A 198 18.11 -8.95 20.17
N LEU A 199 17.59 -8.05 19.31
CA LEU A 199 16.21 -7.58 19.40
C LEU A 199 15.21 -8.75 19.26
N SER A 200 15.52 -9.74 18.43
CA SER A 200 14.66 -10.91 18.20
C SER A 200 14.35 -11.69 19.47
N GLU A 201 15.20 -11.60 20.49
CA GLU A 201 14.95 -12.23 21.79
C GLU A 201 13.79 -11.57 22.57
N ASN A 202 13.45 -10.32 22.24
CA ASN A 202 12.36 -9.55 22.85
C ASN A 202 11.12 -9.46 21.93
N VAL A 203 11.25 -9.88 20.66
CA VAL A 203 10.16 -9.85 19.69
C VAL A 203 9.24 -11.06 19.91
N LEU A 204 7.97 -10.80 20.21
CA LEU A 204 6.94 -11.83 20.30
C LEU A 204 6.65 -12.42 18.92
N GLN A 205 6.59 -11.56 17.90
CA GLN A 205 6.29 -11.99 16.52
C GLN A 205 6.87 -11.04 15.47
N PHE A 206 7.36 -11.63 14.38
CA PHE A 206 7.64 -10.95 13.13
C PHE A 206 6.41 -11.05 12.21
N THR A 207 5.75 -9.93 11.96
CA THR A 207 4.52 -9.91 11.16
C THR A 207 4.80 -9.86 9.66
N SER A 208 3.88 -10.36 8.84
CA SER A 208 4.04 -10.36 7.38
C SER A 208 3.84 -9.00 6.71
N SER A 209 3.21 -8.05 7.40
CA SER A 209 2.89 -6.70 6.89
C SER A 209 3.28 -5.61 7.88
N GLY A 210 3.45 -4.37 7.38
CA GLY A 210 3.78 -3.21 8.20
C GLY A 210 2.69 -2.79 9.19
N SER A 211 1.43 -3.14 8.92
CA SER A 211 0.29 -2.90 9.81
C SER A 211 0.19 -3.90 10.97
N GLY A 212 0.83 -5.06 10.84
CA GLY A 212 0.76 -6.13 11.84
C GLY A 212 1.10 -5.70 13.27
N PRO A 213 2.21 -4.96 13.50
CA PRO A 213 2.56 -4.48 14.84
C PRO A 213 1.49 -3.58 15.46
N VAL A 214 0.86 -2.71 14.68
CA VAL A 214 -0.23 -1.85 15.16
C VAL A 214 -1.44 -2.68 15.58
N ASN A 215 -1.78 -3.71 14.81
CA ASN A 215 -2.86 -4.63 15.15
C ASN A 215 -2.58 -5.39 16.47
N ALA A 216 -1.34 -5.87 16.66
CA ALA A 216 -0.94 -6.53 17.91
C ALA A 216 -1.00 -5.58 19.13
N LEU A 217 -0.64 -4.30 18.93
CA LEU A 217 -0.79 -3.27 19.96
C LEU A 217 -2.26 -3.01 20.33
N ILE A 218 -3.15 -2.87 19.34
CA ILE A 218 -4.60 -2.67 19.56
C ILE A 218 -5.19 -3.85 20.34
N GLN A 219 -4.75 -5.06 20.06
CA GLN A 219 -5.22 -6.28 20.74
C GLN A 219 -4.60 -6.44 22.14
N GLY A 220 -3.62 -5.61 22.50
CA GLY A 220 -2.94 -5.68 23.80
C GLY A 220 -1.99 -6.89 23.92
N GLU A 221 -1.58 -7.46 22.79
CA GLU A 221 -0.65 -8.60 22.76
C GLU A 221 0.79 -8.18 23.03
N VAL A 222 1.16 -6.97 22.61
CA VAL A 222 2.48 -6.39 22.79
C VAL A 222 2.37 -4.97 23.32
N ALA A 223 3.46 -4.45 23.90
CA ALA A 223 3.56 -3.10 24.42
C ALA A 223 4.19 -2.12 23.40
N ILE A 224 5.04 -2.63 22.51
CA ILE A 224 5.87 -1.86 21.59
C ILE A 224 5.76 -2.45 20.19
N GLY A 225 5.56 -1.60 19.20
CA GLY A 225 5.54 -1.97 17.77
C GLY A 225 6.50 -1.11 16.97
N LEU A 226 7.33 -1.73 16.14
CA LEU A 226 8.02 -1.06 15.06
C LEU A 226 7.06 -1.10 13.86
N GLY A 227 6.37 -0.01 13.56
CA GLY A 227 5.26 -0.04 12.61
C GLY A 227 5.17 1.19 11.70
N ILE A 228 4.07 1.29 10.99
CA ILE A 228 3.77 2.38 10.06
C ILE A 228 3.12 3.54 10.82
N THR A 229 3.67 4.74 10.67
CA THR A 229 3.12 5.96 11.27
C THR A 229 1.65 6.17 10.87
N GLY A 230 1.33 6.13 9.57
CA GLY A 230 -0.03 6.34 9.07
C GLY A 230 -1.03 5.31 9.60
N THR A 231 -0.63 4.03 9.73
CA THR A 231 -1.50 2.99 10.31
C THR A 231 -1.80 3.27 11.79
N ALA A 232 -0.79 3.72 12.56
CA ALA A 232 -0.98 4.09 13.95
C ALA A 232 -1.90 5.31 14.10
N VAL A 233 -1.70 6.33 13.26
CA VAL A 233 -2.57 7.52 13.19
C VAL A 233 -4.01 7.13 12.88
N ASN A 234 -4.23 6.28 11.87
CA ASN A 234 -5.56 5.79 11.55
C ASN A 234 -6.21 5.05 12.73
N ALA A 235 -5.44 4.21 13.43
CA ALA A 235 -5.93 3.52 14.63
C ALA A 235 -6.32 4.51 15.75
N ILE A 236 -5.48 5.51 16.02
CA ILE A 236 -5.74 6.56 17.02
C ILE A 236 -6.99 7.36 16.65
N ASN A 237 -7.14 7.75 15.37
CA ASN A 237 -8.31 8.48 14.88
C ASN A 237 -9.61 7.64 15.00
N ASN A 238 -9.50 6.31 15.02
CA ASN A 238 -10.59 5.38 15.27
C ASN A 238 -10.74 4.97 16.75
N GLY A 239 -10.07 5.66 17.67
CA GLY A 239 -10.25 5.51 19.12
C GLY A 239 -9.30 4.53 19.80
N ALA A 240 -8.24 4.04 19.14
CA ALA A 240 -7.23 3.24 19.81
C ALA A 240 -6.36 4.12 20.74
N GLU A 241 -6.14 3.65 21.96
CA GLU A 241 -5.26 4.30 22.94
C GLU A 241 -3.80 3.91 22.71
N LEU A 242 -3.22 4.44 21.64
CA LEU A 242 -1.83 4.24 21.27
C LEU A 242 -1.07 5.56 21.29
N GLU A 243 0.24 5.48 21.40
CA GLU A 243 1.13 6.63 21.34
C GLU A 243 2.24 6.39 20.31
N ILE A 244 2.50 7.38 19.48
CA ILE A 244 3.57 7.35 18.47
C ILE A 244 4.75 8.12 19.05
N ILE A 245 5.92 7.49 19.08
CA ILE A 245 7.17 8.11 19.52
C ILE A 245 8.24 8.01 18.47
N PHE A 246 9.11 9.00 18.41
CA PHE A 246 10.27 9.03 17.55
C PHE A 246 11.52 9.17 18.40
N PHE A 247 12.52 8.35 18.10
CA PHE A 247 13.81 8.46 18.74
C PHE A 247 14.68 9.53 18.08
N GLU A 248 15.64 10.08 18.82
CA GLU A 248 16.59 11.07 18.27
C GLU A 248 17.39 10.53 17.08
N GLU A 249 17.51 9.21 17.00
CA GLU A 249 18.15 8.51 15.90
C GLU A 249 17.45 8.71 14.55
N GLY A 250 16.25 9.20 14.55
CA GLY A 250 15.44 9.41 13.36
C GLY A 250 14.54 8.23 13.01
N SER A 251 13.57 8.54 12.18
CA SER A 251 12.55 7.62 11.70
C SER A 251 12.93 7.08 10.32
N PRO A 252 12.82 5.77 10.06
CA PRO A 252 13.01 5.26 8.71
C PRO A 252 11.85 5.66 7.81
N TYR A 253 12.09 5.73 6.50
CA TYR A 253 11.02 5.93 5.52
C TYR A 253 11.32 5.21 4.20
N ALA A 254 10.28 5.01 3.41
CA ALA A 254 10.39 4.57 2.02
C ALA A 254 9.37 5.32 1.15
N LEU A 255 9.70 5.49 -0.14
CA LEU A 255 8.76 6.00 -1.13
C LEU A 255 8.00 4.84 -1.75
N TYR A 256 6.71 5.05 -1.94
CA TYR A 256 5.81 4.12 -2.60
C TYR A 256 5.22 4.77 -3.85
N GLY A 257 4.89 3.96 -4.82
CA GLY A 257 4.40 4.46 -6.10
C GLY A 257 3.49 3.50 -6.83
N GLN A 258 3.11 3.94 -8.03
CA GLN A 258 2.16 3.26 -8.89
C GLN A 258 2.63 3.25 -10.34
N SER A 259 2.21 2.24 -11.09
CA SER A 259 2.52 2.13 -12.51
C SER A 259 1.49 1.27 -13.25
N ILE A 260 1.47 1.42 -14.56
CA ILE A 260 0.79 0.49 -15.48
C ILE A 260 1.77 -0.61 -15.87
N ILE A 261 1.33 -1.86 -15.90
CA ILE A 261 2.12 -2.97 -16.42
C ILE A 261 2.27 -2.83 -17.94
N LYS A 262 3.47 -3.05 -18.44
CA LYS A 262 3.82 -2.89 -19.87
C LYS A 262 2.92 -3.68 -20.80
N GLY A 263 2.38 -2.99 -21.81
CA GLY A 263 1.41 -3.53 -22.78
C GLY A 263 -0.05 -3.32 -22.37
N LYS A 264 -0.32 -3.04 -21.07
CA LYS A 264 -1.67 -2.77 -20.57
C LYS A 264 -2.10 -1.30 -20.78
N GLU A 265 -1.15 -0.40 -20.98
CA GLU A 265 -1.37 1.03 -21.29
C GLU A 265 -2.12 1.26 -22.62
N THR A 266 -2.20 0.24 -23.47
CA THR A 266 -2.96 0.28 -24.72
C THR A 266 -4.46 0.09 -24.52
N ARG A 267 -4.89 -0.35 -23.34
CA ARG A 267 -6.31 -0.55 -22.97
C ARG A 267 -6.89 0.76 -22.42
N PRO A 268 -7.89 1.36 -23.11
CA PRO A 268 -8.48 2.64 -22.65
C PRO A 268 -9.00 2.60 -21.22
N ALA A 269 -9.66 1.51 -20.83
CA ALA A 269 -10.18 1.33 -19.48
C ALA A 269 -9.09 1.34 -18.39
N VAL A 270 -7.95 0.70 -18.66
CA VAL A 270 -6.79 0.71 -17.74
C VAL A 270 -6.23 2.11 -17.60
N LYS A 271 -6.12 2.82 -18.75
CA LYS A 271 -5.62 4.20 -18.75
C LYS A 271 -6.55 5.13 -17.98
N GLU A 272 -7.88 5.04 -18.19
CA GLU A 272 -8.87 5.86 -17.46
C GLU A 272 -8.78 5.67 -15.94
N VAL A 273 -8.66 4.41 -15.50
CA VAL A 273 -8.51 4.10 -14.07
C VAL A 273 -7.18 4.61 -13.52
N PHE A 274 -6.09 4.45 -14.25
CA PHE A 274 -4.79 4.97 -13.84
C PHE A 274 -4.75 6.50 -13.81
N ASP A 275 -5.36 7.17 -14.81
CA ASP A 275 -5.49 8.62 -14.85
C ASP A 275 -6.22 9.15 -13.60
N TYR A 276 -7.27 8.45 -13.14
CA TYR A 276 -7.96 8.79 -11.89
C TYR A 276 -7.10 8.57 -10.65
N LEU A 277 -6.39 7.43 -10.57
CA LEU A 277 -5.49 7.15 -9.47
C LEU A 277 -4.40 8.22 -9.36
N TYR A 278 -3.83 8.63 -10.49
CA TYR A 278 -2.81 9.66 -10.57
C TYR A 278 -3.34 11.06 -10.24
N SER A 279 -4.44 11.48 -10.89
CA SER A 279 -4.89 12.88 -10.89
C SER A 279 -5.84 13.24 -9.75
N THR A 280 -6.46 12.24 -9.12
CA THR A 280 -7.53 12.45 -8.13
C THR A 280 -7.31 11.65 -6.86
N TYR A 281 -7.19 10.32 -6.98
CA TYR A 281 -7.10 9.47 -5.78
C TYR A 281 -5.81 9.71 -4.99
N GLY A 282 -4.67 9.98 -5.64
CA GLY A 282 -3.42 10.30 -4.96
C GLY A 282 -3.54 11.51 -4.03
N TYR A 283 -4.27 12.56 -4.44
CA TYR A 283 -4.56 13.70 -3.57
C TYR A 283 -5.44 13.31 -2.37
N LEU A 284 -6.50 12.53 -2.61
CA LEU A 284 -7.37 12.04 -1.54
C LEU A 284 -6.61 11.15 -0.56
N ASN A 285 -5.69 10.31 -1.04
CA ASN A 285 -4.84 9.49 -0.21
C ASN A 285 -3.95 10.33 0.72
N CYS A 286 -3.35 11.42 0.21
CA CYS A 286 -2.57 12.35 1.03
C CYS A 286 -3.44 13.13 2.02
N GLU A 287 -4.61 13.58 1.60
CA GLU A 287 -5.53 14.37 2.43
C GLU A 287 -6.11 13.56 3.60
N LEU A 288 -6.33 12.27 3.39
CA LEU A 288 -7.00 11.41 4.36
C LEU A 288 -6.05 10.57 5.21
N PHE A 289 -4.87 10.20 4.70
CA PHE A 289 -4.03 9.17 5.33
C PHE A 289 -2.57 9.55 5.47
N TYR A 290 -1.96 10.19 4.46
CA TYR A 290 -0.52 10.42 4.39
C TYR A 290 -0.21 11.87 3.98
N PRO A 291 -0.23 12.83 4.93
CA PRO A 291 -0.14 14.25 4.61
C PRO A 291 1.26 14.73 4.24
N GLU A 292 2.23 13.82 4.13
CA GLU A 292 3.61 14.19 3.82
C GLU A 292 3.75 14.75 2.41
N ALA A 293 4.63 15.73 2.28
CA ALA A 293 4.77 16.47 1.04
C ALA A 293 5.39 15.60 -0.07
N ILE A 294 4.56 15.21 -1.03
CA ILE A 294 5.00 14.63 -2.30
C ILE A 294 4.53 15.48 -3.50
N TYR A 295 3.55 16.34 -3.32
CA TYR A 295 3.01 17.24 -4.34
C TYR A 295 3.58 18.65 -4.20
N GLU A 296 4.06 19.22 -5.31
CA GLU A 296 4.65 20.56 -5.34
C GLU A 296 3.64 21.63 -4.91
N GLY A 297 4.04 22.45 -3.95
CA GLY A 297 3.21 23.55 -3.43
C GLY A 297 1.92 23.13 -2.73
N LYS A 298 1.74 21.83 -2.39
CA LYS A 298 0.58 21.33 -1.64
C LYS A 298 0.96 21.00 -0.21
N SER A 299 0.01 21.21 0.68
CA SER A 299 0.09 20.87 2.09
C SER A 299 -1.19 20.17 2.50
N PHE A 300 -1.07 19.06 3.19
CA PHE A 300 -2.17 18.24 3.70
C PHE A 300 -2.08 18.17 5.23
N SER A 301 -3.20 17.87 5.87
CA SER A 301 -3.24 17.72 7.32
C SER A 301 -4.20 16.59 7.68
N VAL A 302 -3.69 15.61 8.40
CA VAL A 302 -4.47 14.50 8.95
C VAL A 302 -4.48 14.62 10.47
N PRO A 303 -5.64 14.53 11.14
CA PRO A 303 -5.70 14.57 12.60
C PRO A 303 -4.73 13.58 13.25
N ASN A 304 -4.06 13.98 14.30
CA ASN A 304 -3.07 13.18 15.05
C ASN A 304 -1.84 12.71 14.25
N TYR A 305 -1.68 13.16 13.01
CA TYR A 305 -0.44 12.85 12.27
C TYR A 305 0.70 13.70 12.84
N PRO A 306 1.85 13.08 13.21
CA PRO A 306 2.94 13.82 13.81
C PRO A 306 3.53 14.86 12.86
N GLU A 307 3.78 16.05 13.37
CA GLU A 307 4.46 17.12 12.64
C GLU A 307 5.98 17.00 12.80
N ASN A 308 6.73 17.45 11.79
CA ASN A 308 8.19 17.59 11.84
C ASN A 308 8.93 16.26 12.16
N ILE A 309 8.55 15.17 11.51
CA ILE A 309 9.24 13.88 11.65
C ILE A 309 10.70 14.04 11.17
N SER A 310 11.65 13.76 12.07
CA SER A 310 13.07 13.68 11.68
C SER A 310 13.35 12.32 11.05
N TYR A 311 13.61 12.32 9.76
CA TYR A 311 13.95 11.09 9.04
C TYR A 311 15.43 10.78 9.10
N CYS A 312 15.76 9.49 9.20
CA CYS A 312 17.15 9.03 9.12
C CYS A 312 17.63 8.93 7.67
N ASP A 313 18.92 8.72 7.49
CA ASP A 313 19.50 8.47 6.17
C ASP A 313 19.02 7.13 5.59
N MET A 314 18.32 7.20 4.48
CA MET A 314 17.85 6.05 3.70
C MET A 314 18.60 5.91 2.36
N SER A 315 19.77 6.52 2.24
CA SER A 315 20.60 6.42 1.03
C SER A 315 21.05 4.98 0.76
N GLY A 316 21.39 4.70 -0.50
CA GLY A 316 21.83 3.37 -0.90
C GLY A 316 20.71 2.32 -0.96
N ASP A 317 19.44 2.72 -0.84
CA ASP A 317 18.30 1.83 -1.08
C ASP A 317 18.19 1.49 -2.57
N THR A 318 18.84 0.40 -2.95
CA THR A 318 18.83 -0.15 -4.31
C THR A 318 18.35 -1.59 -4.31
N ALA A 319 17.87 -2.09 -5.46
CA ALA A 319 17.47 -3.49 -5.60
C ALA A 319 18.59 -4.46 -5.17
N ALA A 320 19.85 -4.16 -5.54
CA ALA A 320 21.00 -4.99 -5.15
C ALA A 320 21.29 -4.95 -3.65
N THR A 321 21.19 -3.77 -3.02
CA THR A 321 21.33 -3.63 -1.55
C THR A 321 20.22 -4.41 -0.84
N LYS A 322 18.97 -4.23 -1.27
CA LYS A 322 17.81 -4.93 -0.71
C LYS A 322 17.98 -6.45 -0.80
N GLU A 323 18.27 -6.97 -1.99
CA GLU A 323 18.48 -8.41 -2.20
C GLU A 323 19.59 -8.97 -1.29
N ARG A 324 20.71 -8.26 -1.20
CA ARG A 324 21.85 -8.64 -0.35
C ARG A 324 21.51 -8.65 1.14
N LEU A 325 20.81 -7.63 1.63
CA LEU A 325 20.42 -7.53 3.03
C LEU A 325 19.34 -8.56 3.40
N LEU A 326 18.34 -8.73 2.54
CA LEU A 326 17.27 -9.70 2.77
C LEU A 326 17.79 -11.15 2.74
N ALA A 327 18.78 -11.47 1.89
CA ALA A 327 19.41 -12.79 1.87
C ALA A 327 20.13 -13.15 3.17
N LYS A 328 20.50 -12.17 3.99
CA LYS A 328 21.14 -12.37 5.32
C LYS A 328 20.13 -12.41 6.47
N TRP A 329 18.88 -12.03 6.23
CA TRP A 329 17.85 -12.01 7.26
C TRP A 329 17.34 -13.43 7.54
N THR A 330 17.40 -13.85 8.81
CA THR A 330 17.12 -15.24 9.22
C THR A 330 15.97 -15.42 10.20
N HIS A 331 15.25 -14.34 10.56
CA HIS A 331 14.13 -14.35 11.50
C HIS A 331 12.77 -14.40 10.81
#